data_997fe6ea6c41fb22313837a55d327475
#
_entry.id   997fe6ea6c41fb22313837a55d327475
#
_cell.length_a   1.000
_cell.length_b   1.000
_cell.length_c   1.000
_cell.angle_alpha   90.00
_cell.angle_beta   90.00
_cell.angle_gamma   90.00
#
_symmetry.space_group_name_H-M   'P 1'
#
loop_
_entity.id
_entity.type
_entity.pdbx_description
1 polymer ?
#
loop_
_entity_poly.entity_id
_entity_poly.type
_entity_poly.pdbx_seq_one_letter_code
_entity_poly.pdbx_strand_id
1 'polypeptide(L)'
;MLALFKESAVNIMNEEMGVIVPFHRFYDALENFLDHSHSGVIIRAYDNSYINPEKKDKDVFAINVLKTLFMIKYVLEIEANIDNITSLMIENIDDDRIELKGRVEEALKVLMRQMLVQKNGSIYVFLTDEEQEVNNEIEKENVETPEYVTVSVLSLIHI
;
A
#
# COMPACT_ATOMS: atom_id res chain seq x y z
N MET A 1 8.22 -20.26 -2.28
CA MET A 1 7.00 -20.27 -3.14
C MET A 1 5.99 -21.33 -2.72
N LEU A 2 6.36 -22.61 -2.67
CA LEU A 2 5.46 -23.71 -2.28
C LEU A 2 4.94 -23.60 -0.82
N ALA A 3 5.75 -23.12 0.12
CA ALA A 3 5.36 -22.95 1.52
C ALA A 3 4.32 -21.82 1.68
N LEU A 4 4.47 -20.70 0.96
CA LEU A 4 3.52 -19.59 0.92
C LEU A 4 2.17 -20.02 0.33
N PHE A 5 2.20 -20.83 -0.72
CA PHE A 5 1.01 -21.38 -1.35
C PHE A 5 0.26 -22.33 -0.41
N LYS A 6 0.98 -23.18 0.33
CA LYS A 6 0.41 -24.08 1.32
C LYS A 6 -0.26 -23.36 2.48
N GLU A 7 0.39 -22.35 3.04
CA GLU A 7 -0.14 -21.57 4.17
C GLU A 7 -1.40 -20.79 3.77
N SER A 8 -1.39 -20.15 2.61
CA SER A 8 -2.57 -19.49 2.06
C SER A 8 -3.70 -20.47 1.72
N ALA A 9 -3.37 -21.66 1.20
CA ALA A 9 -4.35 -22.68 0.88
C ALA A 9 -5.00 -23.29 2.13
N VAL A 10 -4.24 -23.51 3.20
CA VAL A 10 -4.77 -24.05 4.47
C VAL A 10 -5.77 -23.08 5.11
N ASN A 11 -5.52 -21.79 5.04
CA ASN A 11 -6.43 -20.77 5.57
C ASN A 11 -7.75 -20.69 4.82
N ILE A 12 -7.80 -21.15 3.55
CA ILE A 12 -9.00 -21.10 2.70
C ILE A 12 -9.75 -22.44 2.70
N MET A 13 -9.13 -23.54 3.10
CA MET A 13 -9.75 -24.87 3.07
C MET A 13 -11.07 -24.98 3.87
N ASN A 14 -11.32 -24.05 4.78
CA ASN A 14 -12.51 -23.99 5.59
C ASN A 14 -13.52 -22.92 5.17
N GLU A 15 -13.27 -22.19 4.09
CA GLU A 15 -14.14 -21.13 3.59
C GLU A 15 -15.07 -21.63 2.47
N GLU A 16 -16.14 -20.88 2.22
CA GLU A 16 -17.12 -21.23 1.19
C GLU A 16 -16.55 -21.18 -0.22
N MET A 17 -17.17 -21.92 -1.16
CA MET A 17 -16.78 -21.88 -2.57
C MET A 17 -16.90 -20.45 -3.13
N GLY A 18 -15.86 -20.00 -3.84
CA GLY A 18 -15.83 -18.68 -4.46
C GLY A 18 -14.90 -17.66 -3.76
N VAL A 19 -14.26 -18.07 -2.66
CA VAL A 19 -13.24 -17.23 -2.00
C VAL A 19 -11.96 -17.20 -2.81
N ILE A 20 -11.46 -16.00 -3.02
CA ILE A 20 -10.18 -15.74 -3.70
C ILE A 20 -9.17 -15.30 -2.64
N VAL A 21 -7.93 -15.75 -2.74
CA VAL A 21 -6.87 -15.24 -1.85
C VAL A 21 -6.46 -13.84 -2.28
N PRO A 22 -6.79 -12.80 -1.54
CA PRO A 22 -6.33 -11.47 -1.87
C PRO A 22 -4.81 -11.37 -1.71
N PHE A 23 -4.19 -10.55 -2.54
CA PHE A 23 -2.74 -10.53 -2.68
C PHE A 23 -2.00 -10.05 -1.42
N HIS A 24 -2.64 -9.22 -0.58
CA HIS A 24 -2.05 -8.76 0.69
C HIS A 24 -1.76 -9.89 1.68
N ARG A 25 -2.49 -11.02 1.61
CA ARG A 25 -2.21 -12.19 2.47
C ARG A 25 -0.85 -12.83 2.20
N PHE A 26 -0.32 -12.68 1.00
CA PHE A 26 1.05 -13.13 0.69
C PHE A 26 2.10 -12.28 1.42
N TYR A 27 1.82 -11.00 1.67
CA TYR A 27 2.67 -10.18 2.51
C TYR A 27 2.78 -10.74 3.93
N ASP A 28 1.68 -11.16 4.53
CA ASP A 28 1.67 -11.71 5.89
C ASP A 28 2.58 -12.95 6.02
N ALA A 29 2.62 -13.77 4.97
CA ALA A 29 3.51 -14.92 4.92
C ALA A 29 4.98 -14.54 4.69
N LEU A 30 5.25 -13.42 4.02
CA LEU A 30 6.60 -12.90 3.77
C LEU A 30 7.16 -12.05 4.92
N GLU A 31 6.29 -11.50 5.78
CA GLU A 31 6.66 -10.54 6.82
C GLU A 31 7.84 -11.01 7.69
N ASN A 32 7.86 -12.29 8.03
CA ASN A 32 8.93 -12.88 8.84
C ASN A 32 10.30 -12.93 8.15
N PHE A 33 10.32 -12.76 6.83
CA PHE A 33 11.54 -12.78 6.02
C PHE A 33 11.96 -11.37 5.56
N LEU A 34 11.13 -10.35 5.86
CA LEU A 34 11.40 -8.97 5.47
C LEU A 34 12.32 -8.28 6.46
N ASP A 35 13.16 -7.42 5.92
CA ASP A 35 14.00 -6.54 6.70
C ASP A 35 13.16 -5.50 7.45
N HIS A 36 13.61 -5.08 8.63
CA HIS A 36 12.91 -4.08 9.46
C HIS A 36 12.66 -2.74 8.78
N SER A 37 13.50 -2.36 7.83
CA SER A 37 13.32 -1.14 7.04
C SER A 37 12.05 -1.16 6.18
N HIS A 38 11.66 -2.34 5.71
CA HIS A 38 10.47 -2.52 4.87
C HIS A 38 9.22 -2.83 5.69
N SER A 39 9.34 -3.70 6.70
CA SER A 39 8.20 -4.06 7.56
C SER A 39 7.84 -2.95 8.54
N GLY A 40 8.80 -2.11 8.93
CA GLY A 40 8.61 -1.02 9.88
C GLY A 40 7.51 -0.02 9.48
N VAL A 41 7.40 0.31 8.20
CA VAL A 41 6.35 1.20 7.67
C VAL A 41 4.95 0.62 7.94
N ILE A 42 4.76 -0.67 7.68
CA ILE A 42 3.47 -1.34 7.87
C ILE A 42 3.14 -1.50 9.34
N ILE A 43 4.13 -1.85 10.17
CA ILE A 43 3.97 -1.93 11.62
C ILE A 43 3.50 -0.59 12.20
N ARG A 44 4.13 0.52 11.81
CA ARG A 44 3.69 1.86 12.25
C ARG A 44 2.33 2.26 11.72
N ALA A 45 1.93 1.76 10.54
CA ALA A 45 0.59 2.00 10.01
C ALA A 45 -0.49 1.41 10.93
N TYR A 46 -0.25 0.28 11.57
CA TYR A 46 -1.17 -0.29 12.56
C TYR A 46 -1.31 0.57 13.83
N ASP A 47 -0.27 1.30 14.20
CA ASP A 47 -0.27 2.22 15.35
C ASP A 47 -0.84 3.61 15.01
N ASN A 48 -1.04 3.89 13.73
CA ASN A 48 -1.54 5.18 13.27
C ASN A 48 -3.06 5.29 13.49
N SER A 49 -3.47 6.25 14.32
CA SER A 49 -4.88 6.44 14.69
C SER A 49 -5.77 6.94 13.56
N TYR A 50 -5.22 7.50 12.49
CA TYR A 50 -5.98 7.89 11.29
C TYR A 50 -6.27 6.70 10.37
N ILE A 51 -5.43 5.68 10.41
CA ILE A 51 -5.55 4.45 9.61
C ILE A 51 -6.29 3.37 10.41
N ASN A 52 -5.93 3.22 11.66
CA ASN A 52 -6.49 2.23 12.59
C ASN A 52 -6.93 2.92 13.90
N PRO A 53 -8.13 3.54 13.93
CA PRO A 53 -8.59 4.34 15.07
C PRO A 53 -8.65 3.58 16.39
N GLU A 54 -9.02 2.33 16.37
CA GLU A 54 -9.15 1.51 17.58
C GLU A 54 -7.86 0.78 17.97
N LYS A 55 -6.86 0.74 17.10
CA LYS A 55 -5.57 0.03 17.28
C LYS A 55 -5.70 -1.45 17.65
N LYS A 56 -6.88 -2.03 17.46
CA LYS A 56 -7.21 -3.40 17.82
C LYS A 56 -7.36 -4.32 16.63
N ASP A 57 -7.75 -3.76 15.48
CA ASP A 57 -7.97 -4.54 14.28
C ASP A 57 -6.65 -4.89 13.61
N LYS A 58 -6.49 -6.18 13.38
CA LYS A 58 -5.38 -6.70 12.56
C LYS A 58 -5.71 -6.71 11.07
N ASP A 59 -7.00 -6.69 10.73
CA ASP A 59 -7.49 -6.68 9.36
C ASP A 59 -8.06 -5.30 9.01
N VAL A 60 -7.17 -4.36 8.72
CA VAL A 60 -7.54 -2.99 8.32
C VAL A 60 -7.41 -2.87 6.81
N PHE A 61 -8.49 -2.51 6.13
CA PHE A 61 -8.54 -2.42 4.67
C PHE A 61 -7.46 -1.50 4.09
N ALA A 62 -7.25 -0.33 4.67
CA ALA A 62 -6.21 0.61 4.22
C ALA A 62 -4.80 0.01 4.35
N ILE A 63 -4.53 -0.75 5.40
CA ILE A 63 -3.25 -1.44 5.59
C ILE A 63 -3.11 -2.59 4.58
N ASN A 64 -4.19 -3.28 4.26
CA ASN A 64 -4.20 -4.32 3.22
C ASN A 64 -3.88 -3.72 1.84
N VAL A 65 -4.39 -2.55 1.52
CA VAL A 65 -4.01 -1.79 0.31
C VAL A 65 -2.53 -1.42 0.34
N LEU A 66 -2.01 -0.98 1.47
CA LEU A 66 -0.60 -0.66 1.65
C LEU A 66 0.31 -1.88 1.45
N LYS A 67 -0.06 -3.03 2.00
CA LYS A 67 0.62 -4.31 1.77
C LYS A 67 0.62 -4.71 0.30
N THR A 68 -0.51 -4.54 -0.38
CA THR A 68 -0.64 -4.79 -1.82
C THR A 68 0.29 -3.91 -2.64
N LEU A 69 0.38 -2.62 -2.31
CA LEU A 69 1.32 -1.69 -2.95
C LEU A 69 2.78 -2.05 -2.72
N PHE A 70 3.11 -2.50 -1.50
CA PHE A 70 4.43 -3.04 -1.20
C PHE A 70 4.77 -4.24 -2.11
N MET A 71 3.84 -5.18 -2.25
CA MET A 71 4.01 -6.36 -3.09
C MET A 71 4.15 -6.00 -4.57
N ILE A 72 3.40 -5.03 -5.06
CA ILE A 72 3.55 -4.52 -6.44
C ILE A 72 4.94 -3.92 -6.64
N LYS A 73 5.41 -3.12 -5.71
CA LYS A 73 6.72 -2.45 -5.81
C LYS A 73 7.90 -3.42 -5.86
N TYR A 74 7.85 -4.50 -5.06
CA TYR A 74 9.01 -5.37 -4.85
C TYR A 74 8.89 -6.76 -5.48
N VAL A 75 7.69 -7.23 -5.77
CA VAL A 75 7.46 -8.62 -6.20
C VAL A 75 6.78 -8.71 -7.56
N LEU A 76 5.87 -7.81 -7.88
CA LEU A 76 5.09 -7.85 -9.11
C LEU A 76 5.57 -6.82 -10.12
N GLU A 77 5.73 -7.24 -11.37
CA GLU A 77 6.04 -6.35 -12.49
C GLU A 77 4.75 -5.85 -13.17
N ILE A 78 3.86 -5.24 -12.39
CA ILE A 78 2.63 -4.63 -12.89
C ILE A 78 2.53 -3.16 -12.47
N GLU A 79 1.75 -2.39 -13.21
CA GLU A 79 1.47 -1.01 -12.85
C GLU A 79 0.53 -0.91 -11.64
N ALA A 80 0.92 -0.13 -10.65
CA ALA A 80 0.11 0.13 -9.46
C ALA A 80 -0.98 1.19 -9.73
N ASN A 81 -1.75 1.03 -10.79
CA ASN A 81 -2.93 1.85 -11.05
C ASN A 81 -4.13 1.35 -10.24
N ILE A 82 -5.17 2.18 -10.13
CA ILE A 82 -6.33 1.88 -9.30
C ILE A 82 -7.06 0.59 -9.72
N ASP A 83 -7.13 0.30 -11.00
CA ASP A 83 -7.81 -0.89 -11.51
C ASP A 83 -7.05 -2.18 -11.15
N ASN A 84 -5.74 -2.16 -11.26
CA ASN A 84 -4.89 -3.29 -10.86
C ASN A 84 -4.89 -3.50 -9.34
N ILE A 85 -4.81 -2.42 -8.56
CA ILE A 85 -4.91 -2.50 -7.10
C ILE A 85 -6.26 -3.08 -6.70
N THR A 86 -7.36 -2.60 -7.29
CA THR A 86 -8.70 -3.11 -7.02
C THR A 86 -8.81 -4.60 -7.34
N SER A 87 -8.25 -5.03 -8.46
CA SER A 87 -8.24 -6.46 -8.86
C SER A 87 -7.50 -7.35 -7.86
N LEU A 88 -6.40 -6.85 -7.30
CA LEU A 88 -5.61 -7.59 -6.29
C LEU A 88 -6.27 -7.61 -4.91
N MET A 89 -7.24 -6.73 -4.66
CA MET A 89 -7.98 -6.64 -3.40
C MET A 89 -9.27 -7.47 -3.39
N ILE A 90 -9.62 -8.14 -4.48
CA ILE A 90 -10.81 -9.00 -4.56
C ILE A 90 -10.65 -10.19 -3.60
N GLU A 91 -11.64 -10.41 -2.75
CA GLU A 91 -11.68 -11.53 -1.79
C GLU A 91 -12.70 -12.60 -2.19
N ASN A 92 -13.76 -12.19 -2.86
CA ASN A 92 -14.80 -13.10 -3.34
C ASN A 92 -15.10 -12.87 -4.81
N ILE A 93 -15.53 -13.95 -5.47
CA ILE A 93 -15.88 -13.91 -6.89
C ILE A 93 -17.06 -12.98 -7.18
N ASP A 94 -17.93 -12.79 -6.19
CA ASP A 94 -19.14 -11.98 -6.26
C ASP A 94 -18.95 -10.54 -5.75
N ASP A 95 -17.72 -10.14 -5.43
CA ASP A 95 -17.43 -8.79 -4.96
C ASP A 95 -17.83 -7.74 -6.00
N ASP A 96 -18.58 -6.73 -5.55
CA ASP A 96 -18.89 -5.57 -6.41
C ASP A 96 -17.62 -4.76 -6.66
N ARG A 97 -17.12 -4.85 -7.87
CA ARG A 97 -15.88 -4.19 -8.29
C ARG A 97 -15.97 -2.66 -8.20
N ILE A 98 -17.14 -2.08 -8.41
CA ILE A 98 -17.35 -0.62 -8.34
C ILE A 98 -17.25 -0.15 -6.89
N GLU A 99 -17.92 -0.85 -5.99
CA GLU A 99 -17.87 -0.59 -4.55
C GLU A 99 -16.44 -0.78 -4.02
N LEU A 100 -15.80 -1.89 -4.39
CA LEU A 100 -14.42 -2.19 -3.99
C LEU A 100 -13.46 -1.11 -4.50
N LYS A 101 -13.60 -0.65 -5.73
CA LYS A 101 -12.80 0.45 -6.30
C LYS A 101 -12.97 1.74 -5.48
N GLY A 102 -14.19 2.09 -5.08
CA GLY A 102 -14.45 3.23 -4.21
C GLY A 102 -13.77 3.11 -2.85
N ARG A 103 -13.80 1.93 -2.24
CA ARG A 103 -13.08 1.65 -0.98
C ARG A 103 -11.58 1.76 -1.13
N VAL A 104 -11.02 1.27 -2.23
CA VAL A 104 -9.59 1.39 -2.55
C VAL A 104 -9.20 2.87 -2.74
N GLU A 105 -10.00 3.66 -3.42
CA GLU A 105 -9.77 5.10 -3.58
C GLU A 105 -9.73 5.84 -2.25
N GLU A 106 -10.67 5.56 -1.36
CA GLU A 106 -10.70 6.17 -0.02
C GLU A 106 -9.49 5.74 0.82
N ALA A 107 -9.13 4.45 0.78
CA ALA A 107 -7.94 3.95 1.45
C ALA A 107 -6.67 4.65 0.94
N LEU A 108 -6.52 4.79 -0.37
CA LEU A 108 -5.37 5.48 -0.97
C LEU A 108 -5.30 6.96 -0.56
N LYS A 109 -6.44 7.64 -0.47
CA LYS A 109 -6.48 9.04 0.03
C LYS A 109 -5.96 9.14 1.48
N VAL A 110 -6.38 8.24 2.35
CA VAL A 110 -5.90 8.20 3.73
C VAL A 110 -4.40 7.92 3.78
N LEU A 111 -3.92 6.93 3.03
CA LEU A 111 -2.51 6.58 2.97
C LEU A 111 -1.63 7.72 2.42
N MET A 112 -2.11 8.46 1.42
CA MET A 112 -1.41 9.62 0.90
C MET A 112 -1.35 10.77 1.92
N ARG A 113 -2.44 11.01 2.66
CA ARG A 113 -2.45 12.02 3.75
C ARG A 113 -1.47 11.69 4.87
N GLN A 114 -1.25 10.41 5.12
CA GLN A 114 -0.28 9.95 6.12
C GLN A 114 1.13 9.79 5.54
N MET A 115 1.35 10.19 4.30
CA MET A 115 2.65 10.16 3.61
C MET A 115 3.25 8.75 3.46
N LEU A 116 2.43 7.73 3.48
CA LEU A 116 2.83 6.33 3.28
C LEU A 116 2.81 5.93 1.80
N VAL A 117 2.05 6.66 0.99
CA VAL A 117 1.86 6.42 -0.45
C VAL A 117 1.95 7.73 -1.20
N GLN A 118 2.61 7.71 -2.34
CA GLN A 118 2.69 8.84 -3.27
C GLN A 118 1.96 8.48 -4.57
N LYS A 119 1.28 9.46 -5.16
CA LYS A 119 0.66 9.33 -6.47
C LYS A 119 1.51 10.03 -7.53
N ASN A 120 1.95 9.28 -8.52
CA ASN A 120 2.68 9.77 -9.68
C ASN A 120 1.84 9.52 -10.94
N GLY A 121 1.16 10.55 -11.44
CA GLY A 121 0.20 10.40 -12.54
C GLY A 121 -0.97 9.49 -12.14
N SER A 122 -1.10 8.34 -12.78
CA SER A 122 -2.11 7.32 -12.49
C SER A 122 -1.60 6.17 -11.59
N ILE A 123 -0.33 6.22 -11.18
CA ILE A 123 0.35 5.14 -10.45
C ILE A 123 0.54 5.55 -8.98
N TYR A 124 0.32 4.61 -8.07
CA TYR A 124 0.51 4.77 -6.64
C TYR A 124 1.77 4.02 -6.20
N VAL A 125 2.60 4.66 -5.39
CA VAL A 125 3.89 4.12 -4.96
C VAL A 125 3.95 4.04 -3.43
N PHE A 126 4.28 2.86 -2.92
CA PHE A 126 4.62 2.65 -1.51
C PHE A 126 5.90 3.41 -1.18
N LEU A 127 5.90 4.17 -0.10
CA LEU A 127 7.05 4.95 0.35
C LEU A 127 7.77 4.25 1.51
N THR A 128 9.05 3.99 1.34
CA THR A 128 9.93 3.55 2.43
C THR A 128 10.17 4.70 3.40
N ASP A 129 10.76 4.41 4.58
CA ASP A 129 11.10 5.42 5.57
C ASP A 129 11.99 6.52 5.02
N GLU A 130 13.00 6.14 4.25
CA GLU A 130 13.93 7.08 3.61
C GLU A 130 13.23 7.97 2.59
N GLU A 131 12.34 7.39 1.77
CA GLU A 131 11.54 8.13 0.79
C GLU A 131 10.55 9.09 1.47
N GLN A 132 9.97 8.71 2.60
CA GLN A 132 9.12 9.59 3.42
C GLN A 132 9.90 10.77 3.99
N GLU A 133 11.10 10.54 4.49
CA GLU A 133 11.98 11.60 5.00
C GLU A 133 12.32 12.63 3.92
N VAL A 134 12.72 12.17 2.74
CA VAL A 134 13.01 13.05 1.59
C VAL A 134 11.78 13.87 1.19
N ASN A 135 10.61 13.27 1.13
CA ASN A 135 9.37 13.99 0.81
C ASN A 135 9.00 15.02 1.88
N ASN A 136 9.20 14.72 3.16
CA ASN A 136 8.98 15.67 4.27
C ASN A 136 9.92 16.87 4.16
N GLU A 137 11.17 16.66 3.81
CA GLU A 137 12.13 17.76 3.62
C GLU A 137 11.75 18.64 2.41
N ILE A 138 11.34 18.05 1.30
CA ILE A 138 10.86 18.78 0.12
C ILE A 138 9.64 19.63 0.46
N GLU A 139 8.67 19.11 1.21
CA GLU A 139 7.50 19.88 1.64
C GLU A 139 7.85 21.04 2.56
N LYS A 140 8.78 20.85 3.50
CA LYS A 140 9.27 21.93 4.37
C LYS A 140 9.95 23.03 3.58
N GLU A 141 10.80 22.70 2.63
CA GLU A 141 11.45 23.66 1.75
C GLU A 141 10.45 24.41 0.85
N ASN A 142 9.42 23.72 0.35
CA ASN A 142 8.34 24.31 -0.44
C ASN A 142 7.55 25.37 0.35
N VAL A 143 7.40 25.21 1.65
CA VAL A 143 6.73 26.18 2.54
C VAL A 143 7.61 27.40 2.81
N GLU A 144 8.93 27.23 2.92
CA GLU A 144 9.88 28.30 3.20
C GLU A 144 10.26 29.13 1.96
N THR A 145 10.43 28.50 0.80
CA THR A 145 10.83 29.15 -0.46
C THR A 145 10.15 28.53 -1.68
N PRO A 146 8.85 28.76 -1.89
CA PRO A 146 8.06 28.01 -2.89
C PRO A 146 8.53 28.18 -4.35
N GLU A 147 9.03 29.36 -4.75
CA GLU A 147 9.47 29.61 -6.13
C GLU A 147 10.78 28.87 -6.48
N TYR A 148 11.75 28.87 -5.59
CA TYR A 148 13.05 28.23 -5.81
C TYR A 148 12.96 26.70 -5.83
N VAL A 149 12.15 26.14 -4.95
CA VAL A 149 11.99 24.68 -4.85
C VAL A 149 11.22 24.12 -6.03
N THR A 150 10.19 24.82 -6.52
CA THR A 150 9.46 24.42 -7.70
C THR A 150 10.35 24.31 -8.93
N VAL A 151 11.25 25.26 -9.15
CA VAL A 151 12.22 25.24 -10.25
C VAL A 151 13.23 24.09 -10.07
N SER A 152 13.73 23.87 -8.86
CA SER A 152 14.68 22.79 -8.56
C SER A 152 14.07 21.42 -8.72
N VAL A 153 12.83 21.21 -8.27
CA VAL A 153 12.10 19.94 -8.45
C VAL A 153 11.78 19.67 -9.91
N LEU A 154 11.34 20.67 -10.66
CA LEU A 154 11.13 20.54 -12.11
C LEU A 154 12.43 20.23 -12.86
N SER A 155 13.54 20.83 -12.46
CA SER A 155 14.86 20.53 -13.00
C SER A 155 15.31 19.10 -12.74
N LEU A 156 15.04 18.55 -11.56
CA LEU A 156 15.32 17.15 -11.22
C LEU A 156 14.42 16.16 -11.94
N ILE A 157 13.16 16.50 -12.18
CA ILE A 157 12.20 15.64 -12.91
C ILE A 157 12.51 15.58 -14.40
N HIS A 158 13.09 16.63 -14.99
CA HIS A 158 13.46 16.70 -16.41
C HIS A 158 14.85 16.14 -16.75
N ILE A 159 15.61 15.76 -15.77
CA ILE A 159 16.89 15.07 -15.94
C ILE A 159 16.70 13.58 -15.70
#